data_a4d467c75b441635b516b1e2383073bc
#
_entry.id   a4d467c75b441635b516b1e2383073bc
#
_cell.length_a   1.000
_cell.length_b   1.000
_cell.length_c   1.000
_cell.angle_alpha   90.00
_cell.angle_beta   90.00
_cell.angle_gamma   90.00
#
_symmetry.space_group_name_H-M   'P 1'
#
loop_
_entity.id
_entity.type
_entity.pdbx_description
1 polymer ?
#
loop_
_entity_poly.entity_id
_entity_poly.type
_entity_poly.pdbx_seq_one_letter_code
_entity_poly.pdbx_strand_id
1 'polypeptide(L)'
;MDKIDRKIISLLQENARYPLKYLAQKVFLSSPAVSTRIERLEKNGIITGYHATVDPVALGYHITAFINLTLDPKQKDEFYPYVTACPNVLECNCVTGLYSIMLKVAFPSTMELDTFIGHLQQYGNTQTQIVFSTAVPPRGIHLPQEEEEEETAQNQ
;
A
#
# COMPACT_ATOMS: atom_id res chain seq x y z
N MET A 1 -17.00 -13.84 3.22
CA MET A 1 -15.60 -14.32 3.31
C MET A 1 -15.55 -15.30 4.48
N ASP A 2 -15.13 -16.54 4.22
CA ASP A 2 -15.02 -17.59 5.25
C ASP A 2 -13.58 -17.72 5.79
N LYS A 3 -13.35 -18.64 6.77
CA LYS A 3 -12.03 -18.90 7.36
C LYS A 3 -10.99 -19.30 6.31
N ILE A 4 -11.39 -20.08 5.32
CA ILE A 4 -10.51 -20.56 4.25
C ILE A 4 -10.07 -19.38 3.38
N ASP A 5 -10.99 -18.47 3.03
CA ASP A 5 -10.68 -17.27 2.28
C ASP A 5 -9.68 -16.38 3.02
N ARG A 6 -9.88 -16.16 4.34
CA ARG A 6 -8.95 -15.40 5.19
C ARG A 6 -7.55 -16.04 5.20
N LYS A 7 -7.49 -17.37 5.30
CA LYS A 7 -6.21 -18.10 5.27
C LYS A 7 -5.49 -17.98 3.93
N ILE A 8 -6.24 -18.08 2.81
CA ILE A 8 -5.69 -17.88 1.46
C ILE A 8 -5.13 -16.46 1.33
N ILE A 9 -5.87 -15.43 1.75
CA ILE A 9 -5.42 -14.04 1.70
C ILE A 9 -4.16 -13.85 2.56
N SER A 10 -4.12 -14.37 3.78
CA SER A 10 -2.94 -14.28 4.66
C SER A 10 -1.70 -14.87 3.99
N LEU A 11 -1.82 -16.05 3.38
CA LEU A 11 -0.72 -16.69 2.66
C LEU A 11 -0.28 -15.87 1.44
N LEU A 12 -1.22 -15.31 0.69
CA LEU A 12 -0.90 -14.46 -0.47
C LEU A 12 -0.29 -13.10 -0.07
N GLN A 13 -0.67 -12.57 1.09
CA GLN A 13 -0.01 -11.37 1.66
C GLN A 13 1.43 -11.67 2.12
N GLU A 14 1.69 -12.89 2.60
CA GLU A 14 3.03 -13.35 2.96
C GLU A 14 3.91 -13.54 1.71
N ASN A 15 3.39 -14.26 0.71
CA ASN A 15 4.07 -14.50 -0.55
C ASN A 15 3.09 -14.75 -1.70
N ALA A 16 2.90 -13.73 -2.54
CA ALA A 16 2.01 -13.80 -3.70
C ALA A 16 2.46 -14.83 -4.78
N ARG A 17 3.68 -15.38 -4.66
CA ARG A 17 4.21 -16.40 -5.59
C ARG A 17 4.02 -17.84 -5.11
N TYR A 18 3.32 -18.07 -4.00
CA TYR A 18 3.03 -19.44 -3.60
C TYR A 18 2.26 -20.19 -4.69
N PRO A 19 2.72 -21.40 -5.09
CA PRO A 19 2.00 -22.22 -6.05
C PRO A 19 0.60 -22.61 -5.51
N LEU A 20 -0.39 -22.73 -6.40
CA LEU A 20 -1.74 -23.19 -6.02
C LEU A 20 -1.72 -24.50 -5.23
N LYS A 21 -0.80 -25.44 -5.60
CA LYS A 21 -0.63 -26.69 -4.87
C LYS A 21 -0.23 -26.48 -3.40
N TYR A 22 0.65 -25.49 -3.13
CA TYR A 22 1.04 -25.16 -1.76
C TYR A 22 -0.13 -24.56 -0.98
N LEU A 23 -0.84 -23.60 -1.57
CA LEU A 23 -2.02 -23.00 -0.96
C LEU A 23 -3.08 -24.06 -0.65
N ALA A 24 -3.34 -24.97 -1.60
CA ALA A 24 -4.30 -26.07 -1.47
C ALA A 24 -3.97 -26.98 -0.28
N GLN A 25 -2.70 -27.33 -0.10
CA GLN A 25 -2.23 -28.09 1.05
C GLN A 25 -2.46 -27.35 2.37
N LYS A 26 -2.20 -26.03 2.39
CA LYS A 26 -2.33 -25.21 3.62
C LYS A 26 -3.78 -25.00 4.07
N VAL A 27 -4.73 -25.07 3.13
CA VAL A 27 -6.17 -24.90 3.40
C VAL A 27 -6.98 -26.19 3.27
N PHE A 28 -6.32 -27.35 3.07
CA PHE A 28 -6.94 -28.69 2.94
C PHE A 28 -8.01 -28.75 1.84
N LEU A 29 -7.73 -28.14 0.67
CA LEU A 29 -8.59 -28.16 -0.51
C LEU A 29 -7.83 -28.66 -1.74
N SER A 30 -8.57 -28.89 -2.84
CA SER A 30 -7.95 -29.13 -4.15
C SER A 30 -7.46 -27.81 -4.78
N SER A 31 -6.45 -27.86 -5.66
CA SER A 31 -5.95 -26.70 -6.37
C SER A 31 -7.04 -25.97 -7.18
N PRO A 32 -7.94 -26.67 -7.92
CA PRO A 32 -9.06 -26.01 -8.60
C PRO A 32 -10.00 -25.26 -7.63
N ALA A 33 -10.28 -25.84 -6.44
CA ALA A 33 -11.14 -25.18 -5.46
C ALA A 33 -10.49 -23.90 -4.91
N VAL A 34 -9.16 -23.90 -4.70
CA VAL A 34 -8.42 -22.70 -4.30
C VAL A 34 -8.43 -21.66 -5.42
N SER A 35 -8.19 -22.05 -6.68
CA SER A 35 -8.26 -21.14 -7.84
C SER A 35 -9.60 -20.42 -7.93
N THR A 36 -10.70 -21.16 -7.86
CA THR A 36 -12.05 -20.60 -7.88
C THR A 36 -12.30 -19.60 -6.74
N ARG A 37 -11.75 -19.88 -5.55
CA ARG A 37 -11.85 -18.93 -4.41
C ARG A 37 -11.06 -17.66 -4.67
N ILE A 38 -9.82 -17.76 -5.16
CA ILE A 38 -8.99 -16.62 -5.51
C ILE A 38 -9.69 -15.76 -6.57
N GLU A 39 -10.16 -16.35 -7.67
CA GLU A 39 -10.91 -15.66 -8.73
C GLU A 39 -12.15 -14.91 -8.18
N ARG A 40 -12.86 -15.52 -7.23
CA ARG A 40 -13.98 -14.87 -6.56
C ARG A 40 -13.53 -13.68 -5.70
N LEU A 41 -12.42 -13.79 -4.96
CA LEU A 41 -11.88 -12.72 -4.14
C LEU A 41 -11.38 -11.54 -5.00
N GLU A 42 -10.78 -11.82 -6.15
CA GLU A 42 -10.39 -10.83 -7.16
C GLU A 42 -11.62 -10.13 -7.75
N LYS A 43 -12.60 -10.92 -8.23
CA LYS A 43 -13.84 -10.39 -8.81
C LYS A 43 -14.62 -9.50 -7.84
N ASN A 44 -14.57 -9.80 -6.55
CA ASN A 44 -15.24 -9.02 -5.51
C ASN A 44 -14.38 -7.83 -5.04
N GLY A 45 -13.20 -7.59 -5.60
CA GLY A 45 -12.31 -6.50 -5.25
C GLY A 45 -11.68 -6.63 -3.86
N ILE A 46 -11.68 -7.82 -3.26
CA ILE A 46 -11.00 -8.11 -1.98
C ILE A 46 -9.50 -8.23 -2.22
N ILE A 47 -9.11 -8.96 -3.26
CA ILE A 47 -7.75 -8.96 -3.79
C ILE A 47 -7.73 -7.96 -4.95
N THR A 48 -7.01 -6.85 -4.78
CA THR A 48 -6.95 -5.75 -5.74
C THR A 48 -5.75 -5.83 -6.66
N GLY A 49 -4.80 -6.72 -6.38
CA GLY A 49 -3.61 -6.91 -7.20
C GLY A 49 -2.50 -7.68 -6.49
N TYR A 50 -1.44 -7.94 -7.22
CA TYR A 50 -0.22 -8.60 -6.75
C TYR A 50 0.98 -7.75 -7.14
N HIS A 51 1.77 -7.33 -6.17
CA HIS A 51 2.91 -6.45 -6.40
C HIS A 51 4.17 -7.02 -5.77
N ALA A 52 5.28 -6.93 -6.49
CA ALA A 52 6.60 -7.23 -5.93
C ALA A 52 7.02 -6.09 -5.01
N THR A 53 7.50 -6.41 -3.83
CA THR A 53 8.22 -5.47 -2.97
C THR A 53 9.66 -5.38 -3.48
N VAL A 54 10.13 -4.16 -3.74
CA VAL A 54 11.49 -3.90 -4.23
C VAL A 54 12.21 -2.95 -3.28
N ASP A 55 13.53 -3.04 -3.25
CA ASP A 55 14.36 -2.07 -2.54
C ASP A 55 14.57 -0.83 -3.42
N PRO A 56 14.01 0.34 -3.06
CA PRO A 56 14.15 1.54 -3.86
C PRO A 56 15.61 2.00 -3.97
N VAL A 57 16.42 1.80 -2.94
CA VAL A 57 17.84 2.19 -2.96
C VAL A 57 18.61 1.38 -3.99
N ALA A 58 18.37 0.07 -4.08
CA ALA A 58 18.95 -0.80 -5.10
C ALA A 58 18.53 -0.41 -6.53
N LEU A 59 17.40 0.28 -6.69
CA LEU A 59 16.91 0.82 -7.95
C LEU A 59 17.37 2.27 -8.22
N GLY A 60 18.22 2.85 -7.35
CA GLY A 60 18.74 4.21 -7.51
C GLY A 60 17.86 5.32 -6.91
N TYR A 61 16.78 4.97 -6.18
CA TYR A 61 15.92 5.93 -5.48
C TYR A 61 16.38 6.07 -4.03
N HIS A 62 17.29 7.00 -3.78
CA HIS A 62 17.94 7.15 -2.48
C HIS A 62 17.12 7.96 -1.46
N ILE A 63 16.10 8.69 -1.93
CA ILE A 63 15.27 9.54 -1.09
C ILE A 63 13.83 9.05 -1.12
N THR A 64 13.32 8.62 0.03
CA THR A 64 11.88 8.44 0.26
C THR A 64 11.40 9.55 1.17
N ALA A 65 10.28 10.18 0.83
CA ALA A 65 9.70 11.25 1.62
C ALA A 65 8.18 11.17 1.70
N PHE A 66 7.63 11.74 2.78
CA PHE A 66 6.22 12.06 2.90
C PHE A 66 6.05 13.58 2.73
N ILE A 67 5.11 13.98 1.89
CA ILE A 67 4.81 15.38 1.65
C ILE A 67 3.34 15.61 1.99
N ASN A 68 3.12 16.44 3.00
CA ASN A 68 1.80 16.93 3.35
C ASN A 68 1.53 18.22 2.55
N LEU A 69 0.32 18.35 2.01
CA LEU A 69 -0.10 19.50 1.20
C LEU A 69 -1.47 19.97 1.66
N THR A 70 -1.61 21.28 1.85
CA THR A 70 -2.92 21.94 2.00
C THR A 70 -3.37 22.35 0.60
N LEU A 71 -4.08 21.45 -0.10
CA LEU A 71 -4.52 21.67 -1.47
C LEU A 71 -5.62 22.72 -1.53
N ASP A 72 -5.44 23.76 -2.38
CA ASP A 72 -6.53 24.68 -2.71
C ASP A 72 -7.65 23.90 -3.45
N PRO A 73 -8.90 23.93 -2.95
CA PRO A 73 -10.01 23.24 -3.59
C PRO A 73 -10.22 23.61 -5.07
N LYS A 74 -9.84 24.80 -5.48
CA LYS A 74 -9.97 25.28 -6.87
C LYS A 74 -8.97 24.64 -7.82
N GLN A 75 -7.89 24.06 -7.29
CA GLN A 75 -6.83 23.46 -8.10
C GLN A 75 -6.89 21.93 -8.16
N LYS A 76 -7.92 21.30 -7.62
CA LYS A 76 -8.07 19.85 -7.61
C LYS A 76 -8.01 19.23 -9.02
N ASP A 77 -8.65 19.88 -9.98
CA ASP A 77 -8.78 19.36 -11.34
C ASP A 77 -7.44 19.37 -12.09
N GLU A 78 -6.49 20.21 -11.69
CA GLU A 78 -5.12 20.24 -12.22
C GLU A 78 -4.17 19.38 -11.39
N PHE A 79 -4.34 19.35 -10.07
CA PHE A 79 -3.48 18.62 -9.15
C PHE A 79 -3.52 17.11 -9.36
N TYR A 80 -4.71 16.49 -9.38
CA TYR A 80 -4.79 15.02 -9.46
C TYR A 80 -4.22 14.43 -10.75
N PRO A 81 -4.48 14.98 -11.95
CA PRO A 81 -3.80 14.53 -13.16
C PRO A 81 -2.27 14.67 -13.07
N TYR A 82 -1.77 15.77 -12.52
CA TYR A 82 -0.34 16.01 -12.35
C TYR A 82 0.31 14.92 -11.48
N VAL A 83 -0.20 14.68 -10.27
CA VAL A 83 0.41 13.68 -9.36
C VAL A 83 0.22 12.25 -9.86
N THR A 84 -0.88 11.96 -10.56
CA THR A 84 -1.12 10.65 -11.16
C THR A 84 -0.14 10.35 -12.30
N ALA A 85 0.26 11.37 -13.05
CA ALA A 85 1.24 11.23 -14.12
C ALA A 85 2.70 11.19 -13.64
N CYS A 86 2.96 11.57 -12.38
CA CYS A 86 4.31 11.63 -11.85
C CYS A 86 4.77 10.23 -11.36
N PRO A 87 5.75 9.58 -12.00
CA PRO A 87 6.19 8.23 -11.63
C PRO A 87 6.87 8.16 -10.26
N ASN A 88 7.33 9.29 -9.73
CA ASN A 88 7.96 9.39 -8.42
C ASN A 88 6.94 9.43 -7.26
N VAL A 89 5.65 9.62 -7.57
CA VAL A 89 4.57 9.56 -6.58
C VAL A 89 4.15 8.09 -6.43
N LEU A 90 4.42 7.52 -5.27
CA LEU A 90 4.08 6.14 -4.95
C LEU A 90 2.66 6.01 -4.39
N GLU A 91 2.22 7.02 -3.62
CA GLU A 91 0.90 7.07 -3.01
C GLU A 91 0.43 8.54 -2.93
N CYS A 92 -0.87 8.76 -3.14
CA CYS A 92 -1.53 10.04 -2.92
C CYS A 92 -2.83 9.80 -2.15
N ASN A 93 -2.88 10.28 -0.92
CA ASN A 93 -4.00 10.06 -0.02
C ASN A 93 -4.67 11.39 0.36
N CYS A 94 -6.01 11.45 0.29
CA CYS A 94 -6.77 12.50 0.96
C CYS A 94 -6.84 12.17 2.45
N VAL A 95 -6.50 13.13 3.28
CA VAL A 95 -6.43 12.94 4.73
C VAL A 95 -7.22 14.02 5.45
N THR A 96 -7.58 13.74 6.71
CA THR A 96 -8.19 14.72 7.62
C THR A 96 -7.11 15.43 8.43
N GLY A 97 -7.41 16.63 8.94
CA GLY A 97 -6.51 17.41 9.80
C GLY A 97 -6.04 18.70 9.15
N LEU A 98 -4.86 19.15 9.51
CA LEU A 98 -4.27 20.40 9.03
C LEU A 98 -3.98 20.39 7.53
N TYR A 99 -3.56 19.25 7.02
CA TYR A 99 -3.30 19.02 5.60
C TYR A 99 -4.42 18.18 5.00
N SER A 100 -4.73 18.41 3.73
CA SER A 100 -5.78 17.69 3.00
C SER A 100 -5.25 16.54 2.14
N ILE A 101 -3.96 16.57 1.81
CA ILE A 101 -3.27 15.56 0.99
C ILE A 101 -2.01 15.10 1.70
N MET A 102 -1.73 13.80 1.60
CA MET A 102 -0.45 13.20 1.97
C MET A 102 0.06 12.36 0.80
N LEU A 103 1.25 12.72 0.33
CA LEU A 103 1.97 12.00 -0.73
C LEU A 103 3.10 11.17 -0.11
N LYS A 104 3.31 9.98 -0.63
CA LYS A 104 4.55 9.21 -0.47
C LYS A 104 5.29 9.22 -1.79
N VAL A 105 6.55 9.63 -1.77
CA VAL A 105 7.36 9.82 -2.98
C VAL A 105 8.72 9.16 -2.85
N ALA A 106 9.32 8.82 -4.00
CA ALA A 106 10.70 8.36 -4.07
C ALA A 106 11.46 9.10 -5.17
N PHE A 107 12.67 9.59 -4.84
CA PHE A 107 13.52 10.34 -5.75
C PHE A 107 14.97 9.84 -5.71
N PRO A 108 15.71 9.92 -6.82
CA PRO A 108 17.12 9.60 -6.84
C PRO A 108 17.97 10.55 -5.98
N SER A 109 17.60 11.83 -5.90
CA SER A 109 18.36 12.86 -5.20
C SER A 109 17.45 13.89 -4.50
N THR A 110 18.03 14.61 -3.55
CA THR A 110 17.35 15.74 -2.87
C THR A 110 17.06 16.90 -3.82
N MET A 111 17.88 17.09 -4.85
CA MET A 111 17.67 18.15 -5.85
C MET A 111 16.40 17.90 -6.69
N GLU A 112 16.18 16.64 -7.10
CA GLU A 112 14.96 16.27 -7.83
C GLU A 112 13.72 16.35 -6.93
N LEU A 113 13.85 15.95 -5.66
CA LEU A 113 12.80 16.13 -4.67
C LEU A 113 12.44 17.62 -4.48
N ASP A 114 13.46 18.50 -4.36
CA ASP A 114 13.26 19.94 -4.23
C ASP A 114 12.53 20.53 -5.43
N THR A 115 12.90 20.14 -6.64
CA THR A 115 12.21 20.54 -7.87
C THR A 115 10.73 20.12 -7.83
N PHE A 116 10.44 18.90 -7.40
CA PHE A 116 9.07 18.40 -7.28
C PHE A 116 8.28 19.19 -6.22
N ILE A 117 8.89 19.48 -5.06
CA ILE A 117 8.27 20.31 -4.01
C ILE A 117 7.92 21.69 -4.56
N GLY A 118 8.83 22.32 -5.32
CA GLY A 118 8.58 23.60 -5.95
C GLY A 118 7.34 23.59 -6.88
N HIS A 119 7.13 22.50 -7.61
CA HIS A 119 5.91 22.33 -8.41
C HIS A 119 4.67 22.14 -7.52
N LEU A 120 4.76 21.38 -6.44
CA LEU A 120 3.63 21.17 -5.53
C LEU A 120 3.18 22.47 -4.84
N GLN A 121 4.11 23.39 -4.58
CA GLN A 121 3.82 24.67 -3.92
C GLN A 121 2.87 25.57 -4.76
N GLN A 122 2.72 25.30 -6.05
CA GLN A 122 1.72 25.99 -6.89
C GLN A 122 0.28 25.61 -6.49
N TYR A 123 0.09 24.45 -5.89
CA TYR A 123 -1.20 23.91 -5.47
C TYR A 123 -1.55 24.19 -4.01
N GLY A 124 -0.58 24.66 -3.21
CA GLY A 124 -0.78 24.98 -1.81
C GLY A 124 0.48 24.86 -0.94
N ASN A 125 0.31 25.01 0.37
CA ASN A 125 1.42 24.90 1.31
C ASN A 125 1.83 23.45 1.52
N THR A 126 3.15 23.20 1.49
CA THR A 126 3.74 21.86 1.66
C THR A 126 4.55 21.75 2.94
N GLN A 127 4.58 20.57 3.52
CA GLN A 127 5.53 20.14 4.55
C GLN A 127 6.12 18.79 4.16
N THR A 128 7.44 18.72 4.04
CA THR A 128 8.15 17.52 3.62
C THR A 128 8.89 16.87 4.78
N GLN A 129 8.79 15.54 4.88
CA GLN A 129 9.47 14.71 5.86
C GLN A 129 10.25 13.63 5.10
N ILE A 130 11.59 13.69 5.18
CA ILE A 130 12.45 12.67 4.58
C ILE A 130 12.53 11.47 5.53
N VAL A 131 12.36 10.26 4.99
CA VAL A 131 12.49 9.02 5.75
C VAL A 131 13.96 8.66 5.90
N PHE A 132 14.46 8.67 7.14
CA PHE A 132 15.82 8.22 7.44
C PHE A 132 15.93 6.70 7.59
N SER A 133 14.89 6.08 8.18
CA SER A 133 14.82 4.63 8.36
C SER A 133 13.38 4.14 8.47
N THR A 134 13.15 2.90 8.12
CA THR A 134 11.84 2.25 8.22
C THR A 134 11.93 1.08 9.20
N ALA A 135 11.41 1.27 10.40
CA ALA A 135 11.42 0.22 11.44
C ALA A 135 10.47 -0.93 11.12
N VAL A 136 9.31 -0.62 10.52
CA VAL A 136 8.32 -1.60 10.07
C VAL A 136 8.05 -1.36 8.59
N PRO A 137 8.55 -2.24 7.70
CA PRO A 137 8.25 -2.12 6.26
C PRO A 137 6.76 -2.35 5.98
N PRO A 138 6.25 -1.90 4.81
CA PRO A 138 4.89 -2.17 4.41
C PRO A 138 4.58 -3.67 4.48
N ARG A 139 3.47 -4.00 5.14
CA ARG A 139 3.00 -5.38 5.31
C ARG A 139 1.50 -5.47 5.12
N GLY A 140 0.99 -6.67 4.87
CA GLY A 140 -0.42 -6.93 4.72
C GLY A 140 -1.24 -6.65 5.99
N ILE A 141 -2.54 -6.54 5.82
CA ILE A 141 -3.49 -6.38 6.94
C ILE A 141 -3.55 -7.70 7.72
N HIS A 142 -3.41 -7.63 9.05
CA HIS A 142 -3.59 -8.79 9.90
C HIS A 142 -5.07 -9.27 9.83
N LEU A 143 -5.25 -10.55 9.53
CA LEU A 143 -6.55 -11.20 9.51
C LEU A 143 -6.61 -12.16 10.71
N PRO A 144 -7.33 -11.82 11.80
CA PRO A 144 -7.41 -12.66 12.98
C PRO A 144 -7.92 -14.06 12.63
N GLN A 145 -7.30 -15.11 13.19
CA GLN A 145 -7.84 -16.47 13.21
C GLN A 145 -8.75 -16.55 14.44
N GLU A 146 -9.82 -17.35 14.37
CA GLU A 146 -10.82 -17.41 15.48
C GLU A 146 -10.23 -17.85 16.82
N GLU A 147 -9.13 -18.61 16.82
CA GLU A 147 -8.40 -18.97 18.05
C GLU A 147 -7.82 -17.73 18.77
N GLU A 148 -7.40 -16.69 18.00
CA GLU A 148 -6.93 -15.43 18.56
C GLU A 148 -8.08 -14.53 19.06
N GLU A 149 -9.28 -14.63 18.44
CA GLU A 149 -10.49 -13.92 18.87
C GLU A 149 -11.00 -14.45 20.21
N GLU A 150 -10.93 -15.77 20.46
CA GLU A 150 -11.33 -16.39 21.73
C GLU A 150 -10.37 -16.07 22.89
N GLU A 151 -9.05 -16.04 22.64
CA GLU A 151 -8.05 -15.62 23.64
C GLU A 151 -8.17 -14.13 24.01
N THR A 152 -8.45 -13.27 23.03
CA THR A 152 -8.63 -11.83 23.28
C THR A 152 -9.91 -11.54 24.06
N ALA A 153 -10.99 -12.29 23.80
CA ALA A 153 -12.27 -12.16 24.51
C ALA A 153 -12.21 -12.68 25.95
N GLN A 154 -11.31 -13.63 26.27
CA GLN A 154 -11.13 -14.15 27.64
C GLN A 154 -10.20 -13.26 28.50
N ASN A 155 -9.46 -12.33 27.90
CA ASN A 155 -8.52 -11.44 28.60
C ASN A 155 -9.07 -10.00 28.77
N GLN A 156 -10.35 -9.74 28.48
CA GLN A 156 -11.08 -8.50 28.75
C GLN A 156 -12.10 -8.69 29.89
#